data_f5fa578b92f92da395aa35603b903071
#
_entry.id   f5fa578b92f92da395aa35603b903071
#
_cell.length_a   1.000
_cell.length_b   1.000
_cell.length_c   1.000
_cell.angle_alpha   90.00
_cell.angle_beta   90.00
_cell.angle_gamma   90.00
#
_symmetry.space_group_name_H-M   'P 1'
#
loop_
_entity.id
_entity.type
_entity.pdbx_description
1 polymer ?
#
loop_
_entity_poly.entity_id
_entity_poly.type
_entity_poly.pdbx_seq_one_letter_code
_entity_poly.pdbx_strand_id
1 'polypeptide(L)'
;MFNIVLYAPEIPANTGNIGRTCVVTGACLHLVEPLGFSLDDKTVRRAGLGYWQNLDVTTYAGWEDFLARNGLSPADERLHLLTKKARRTYAQSTYRDGDYLVFGSESSGIPEPLLAAASERCERIPMLRDCDSLDNAEAWEAHEESLGHTEDSHEAILRQDICGNFIDPDDYRISALNLSNSTAIVLYEALRQTGFPGM
;
A
#
# COMPACT_ATOMS: atom_id res chain seq x y z
N MET A 1 -6.92 -16.64 4.44
CA MET A 1 -6.22 -16.29 3.16
C MET A 1 -6.19 -14.77 3.06
N PHE A 2 -5.00 -14.16 2.85
CA PHE A 2 -4.87 -12.72 2.71
C PHE A 2 -5.23 -12.24 1.30
N ASN A 3 -5.61 -10.98 1.20
CA ASN A 3 -5.99 -10.32 -0.05
C ASN A 3 -5.01 -9.18 -0.32
N ILE A 4 -4.29 -9.25 -1.43
CA ILE A 4 -3.40 -8.17 -1.89
C ILE A 4 -4.19 -7.27 -2.83
N VAL A 5 -4.26 -5.99 -2.55
CA VAL A 5 -4.98 -5.00 -3.34
C VAL A 5 -3.99 -4.00 -3.92
N LEU A 6 -3.95 -3.89 -5.25
CA LEU A 6 -3.15 -2.89 -5.96
C LEU A 6 -4.09 -1.83 -6.52
N TYR A 7 -3.99 -0.62 -6.00
CA TYR A 7 -4.74 0.54 -6.48
C TYR A 7 -3.96 1.20 -7.61
N ALA A 8 -4.54 1.24 -8.79
CA ALA A 8 -3.99 1.86 -10.00
C ALA A 8 -2.52 1.48 -10.29
N PRO A 9 -2.14 0.18 -10.31
CA PRO A 9 -0.76 -0.22 -10.56
C PRO A 9 -0.31 0.18 -11.97
N GLU A 10 0.94 0.67 -12.08
CA GLU A 10 1.47 1.26 -13.32
C GLU A 10 2.50 0.34 -14.00
N ILE A 11 3.27 -0.43 -13.23
CA ILE A 11 4.39 -1.21 -13.73
C ILE A 11 4.03 -2.71 -13.81
N PRO A 12 3.86 -3.27 -15.04
CA PRO A 12 3.44 -4.66 -15.21
C PRO A 12 4.39 -5.69 -14.58
N ALA A 13 5.69 -5.39 -14.53
CA ALA A 13 6.68 -6.27 -13.91
C ALA A 13 6.47 -6.40 -12.38
N ASN A 14 6.08 -5.33 -11.71
CA ASN A 14 5.74 -5.36 -10.27
C ASN A 14 4.50 -6.23 -10.05
N THR A 15 3.44 -5.99 -10.80
CA THR A 15 2.20 -6.79 -10.73
C THR A 15 2.47 -8.27 -11.00
N GLY A 16 3.31 -8.57 -11.97
CA GLY A 16 3.75 -9.95 -12.24
C GLY A 16 4.48 -10.58 -11.05
N ASN A 17 5.45 -9.90 -10.44
CA ASN A 17 6.17 -10.39 -9.28
C ASN A 17 5.25 -10.58 -8.06
N ILE A 18 4.31 -9.65 -7.84
CA ILE A 18 3.31 -9.75 -6.78
C ILE A 18 2.40 -10.96 -7.01
N GLY A 19 1.94 -11.17 -8.25
CA GLY A 19 1.16 -12.34 -8.62
C GLY A 19 1.88 -13.66 -8.30
N ARG A 20 3.20 -13.73 -8.53
CA ARG A 20 4.02 -14.89 -8.12
C ARG A 20 3.98 -15.06 -6.61
N THR A 21 4.16 -13.99 -5.86
CA THR A 21 4.10 -14.02 -4.40
C THR A 21 2.73 -14.50 -3.93
N CYS A 22 1.64 -14.02 -4.54
CA CYS A 22 0.28 -14.47 -4.22
C CYS A 22 0.10 -15.99 -4.46
N VAL A 23 0.57 -16.51 -5.59
CA VAL A 23 0.45 -17.95 -5.89
C VAL A 23 1.20 -18.81 -4.86
N VAL A 24 2.44 -18.44 -4.50
CA VAL A 24 3.23 -19.26 -3.56
C VAL A 24 2.76 -19.14 -2.11
N THR A 25 1.99 -18.11 -1.79
CA THR A 25 1.47 -17.87 -0.44
C THR A 25 -0.02 -18.21 -0.30
N GLY A 26 -0.69 -18.51 -1.41
CA GLY A 26 -2.14 -18.71 -1.44
C GLY A 26 -2.95 -17.42 -1.26
N ALA A 27 -2.35 -16.24 -1.40
CA ALA A 27 -3.07 -14.96 -1.32
C ALA A 27 -3.84 -14.67 -2.62
N CYS A 28 -4.97 -13.95 -2.52
CA CYS A 28 -5.71 -13.43 -3.66
C CYS A 28 -5.11 -12.10 -4.13
N LEU A 29 -5.22 -11.79 -5.42
CA LEU A 29 -4.80 -10.53 -6.01
C LEU A 29 -6.00 -9.74 -6.51
N HIS A 30 -6.16 -8.52 -6.04
CA HIS A 30 -7.19 -7.57 -6.45
C HIS A 30 -6.54 -6.39 -7.16
N LEU A 31 -6.97 -6.11 -8.39
CA LEU A 31 -6.48 -5.00 -9.20
C LEU A 31 -7.58 -3.95 -9.34
N VAL A 32 -7.35 -2.76 -8.82
CA VAL A 32 -8.29 -1.63 -8.89
C VAL A 32 -7.85 -0.68 -9.98
N GLU A 33 -8.69 -0.49 -10.99
CA GLU A 33 -8.44 0.41 -12.12
C GLU A 33 -8.34 1.90 -11.69
N PRO A 34 -7.65 2.76 -12.51
CA PRO A 34 -7.09 2.44 -13.82
C PRO A 34 -5.78 1.65 -13.73
N LEU A 35 -5.53 0.72 -14.68
CA LEU A 35 -4.25 0.04 -14.80
C LEU A 35 -3.36 0.77 -15.80
N GLY A 36 -2.09 0.98 -15.49
CA GLY A 36 -1.09 1.56 -16.39
C GLY A 36 -0.65 0.62 -17.53
N PHE A 37 -1.23 -0.58 -17.62
CA PHE A 37 -0.89 -1.62 -18.60
C PHE A 37 -2.11 -2.50 -18.92
N SER A 38 -2.02 -3.26 -20.00
CA SER A 38 -3.01 -4.30 -20.30
C SER A 38 -2.64 -5.63 -19.63
N LEU A 39 -3.61 -6.30 -19.02
CA LEU A 39 -3.42 -7.66 -18.48
C LEU A 39 -3.07 -8.70 -19.55
N ASP A 40 -3.39 -8.41 -20.82
CA ASP A 40 -2.96 -9.20 -21.98
C ASP A 40 -1.52 -8.92 -22.43
N ASP A 41 -0.84 -7.95 -21.78
CA ASP A 41 0.53 -7.59 -22.11
C ASP A 41 1.46 -8.81 -21.91
N LYS A 42 2.29 -9.05 -22.92
CA LYS A 42 3.32 -10.10 -22.88
C LYS A 42 4.28 -9.93 -21.70
N THR A 43 4.39 -8.72 -21.13
CA THR A 43 5.24 -8.41 -20.00
C THR A 43 4.68 -8.96 -18.70
N VAL A 44 3.38 -8.83 -18.45
CA VAL A 44 2.69 -9.47 -17.32
C VAL A 44 2.78 -10.99 -17.46
N ARG A 45 2.50 -11.51 -18.65
CA ARG A 45 2.59 -12.93 -18.93
C ARG A 45 4.02 -13.48 -18.85
N ARG A 46 5.04 -12.70 -19.26
CA ARG A 46 6.46 -13.12 -19.17
C ARG A 46 6.99 -13.07 -17.73
N ALA A 47 6.58 -12.10 -16.93
CA ALA A 47 6.86 -12.11 -15.49
C ALA A 47 6.15 -13.27 -14.79
N GLY A 48 5.02 -13.76 -15.36
CA GLY A 48 4.10 -14.75 -14.82
C GLY A 48 4.05 -16.10 -15.54
N LEU A 49 5.02 -16.43 -16.40
CA LEU A 49 5.03 -17.70 -17.16
C LEU A 49 4.77 -18.92 -16.26
N GLY A 50 3.62 -19.55 -16.44
CA GLY A 50 3.23 -20.81 -15.81
C GLY A 50 2.43 -20.68 -14.49
N TYR A 51 2.61 -19.65 -13.68
CA TYR A 51 1.84 -19.52 -12.42
C TYR A 51 0.61 -18.60 -12.55
N TRP A 52 0.55 -17.72 -13.57
CA TRP A 52 -0.59 -16.81 -13.78
C TRP A 52 -1.92 -17.53 -13.92
N GLN A 53 -1.92 -18.76 -14.47
CA GLN A 53 -3.13 -19.59 -14.58
C GLN A 53 -3.65 -20.09 -13.22
N ASN A 54 -2.80 -20.12 -12.21
CA ASN A 54 -3.13 -20.54 -10.85
C ASN A 54 -3.34 -19.35 -9.91
N LEU A 55 -3.25 -18.12 -10.43
CA LEU A 55 -3.45 -16.90 -9.66
C LEU A 55 -4.94 -16.60 -9.55
N ASP A 56 -5.42 -16.48 -8.32
CA ASP A 56 -6.73 -15.90 -8.05
C ASP A 56 -6.62 -14.37 -8.18
N VAL A 57 -7.06 -13.84 -9.32
CA VAL A 57 -7.00 -12.42 -9.64
C VAL A 57 -8.36 -11.88 -10.04
N THR A 58 -8.75 -10.76 -9.43
CA THR A 58 -9.99 -10.05 -9.73
C THR A 58 -9.70 -8.60 -10.05
N THR A 59 -10.34 -8.05 -11.10
CA THR A 59 -10.24 -6.65 -11.50
C THR A 59 -11.51 -5.89 -11.14
N TYR A 60 -11.35 -4.64 -10.74
CA TYR A 60 -12.44 -3.74 -10.31
C TYR A 60 -12.35 -2.43 -11.08
N ALA A 61 -13.50 -1.87 -11.47
CA ALA A 61 -13.59 -0.62 -12.23
C ALA A 61 -13.17 0.63 -11.45
N GLY A 62 -12.94 0.49 -10.12
CA GLY A 62 -12.51 1.56 -9.23
C GLY A 62 -12.64 1.13 -7.77
N TRP A 63 -12.30 2.07 -6.86
CA TRP A 63 -12.30 1.81 -5.42
C TRP A 63 -13.70 1.46 -4.88
N GLU A 64 -14.71 2.18 -5.31
CA GLU A 64 -16.10 1.95 -4.88
C GLU A 64 -16.62 0.57 -5.32
N ASP A 65 -16.27 0.13 -6.55
CA ASP A 65 -16.61 -1.21 -7.04
C ASP A 65 -15.89 -2.28 -6.21
N PHE A 66 -14.61 -2.06 -5.88
CA PHE A 66 -13.85 -2.95 -4.99
C PHE A 66 -14.51 -3.08 -3.62
N LEU A 67 -14.84 -1.96 -2.96
CA LEU A 67 -15.50 -1.98 -1.66
C LEU A 67 -16.84 -2.70 -1.71
N ALA A 68 -17.70 -2.33 -2.68
CA ALA A 68 -19.05 -2.88 -2.83
C ALA A 68 -19.04 -4.41 -3.05
N ARG A 69 -18.18 -4.89 -3.95
CA ARG A 69 -18.11 -6.31 -4.30
C ARG A 69 -17.51 -7.19 -3.19
N ASN A 70 -16.73 -6.61 -2.29
CA ASN A 70 -16.14 -7.31 -1.14
C ASN A 70 -16.88 -7.03 0.17
N GLY A 71 -17.97 -6.26 0.15
CA GLY A 71 -18.76 -5.94 1.33
C GLY A 71 -17.96 -5.18 2.39
N LEU A 72 -17.14 -4.22 1.94
CA LEU A 72 -16.28 -3.40 2.78
C LEU A 72 -16.84 -1.98 2.91
N SER A 73 -16.64 -1.38 4.07
CA SER A 73 -16.78 0.08 4.24
C SER A 73 -15.43 0.77 3.99
N PRO A 74 -15.39 2.10 3.72
CA PRO A 74 -14.12 2.81 3.51
C PRO A 74 -13.12 2.70 4.66
N ALA A 75 -13.59 2.55 5.90
CA ALA A 75 -12.76 2.38 7.10
C ALA A 75 -12.91 0.99 7.74
N ASP A 76 -13.25 -0.03 6.94
CA ASP A 76 -13.41 -1.41 7.42
C ASP A 76 -12.16 -1.89 8.16
N GLU A 77 -12.35 -2.60 9.28
CA GLU A 77 -11.24 -3.08 10.11
C GLU A 77 -10.29 -4.06 9.42
N ARG A 78 -10.77 -4.70 8.34
CA ARG A 78 -9.98 -5.63 7.52
C ARG A 78 -9.07 -4.91 6.50
N LEU A 79 -9.21 -3.59 6.33
CA LEU A 79 -8.38 -2.81 5.42
C LEU A 79 -7.08 -2.36 6.11
N HIS A 80 -5.96 -2.60 5.48
CA HIS A 80 -4.63 -2.12 5.86
C HIS A 80 -4.04 -1.33 4.68
N LEU A 81 -4.00 0.00 4.80
CA LEU A 81 -3.56 0.90 3.74
C LEU A 81 -2.07 1.21 3.90
N LEU A 82 -1.23 0.65 3.03
CA LEU A 82 0.22 0.80 3.08
C LEU A 82 0.64 2.12 2.42
N THR A 83 1.02 3.09 3.24
CA THR A 83 1.47 4.41 2.80
C THR A 83 2.63 4.90 3.64
N LYS A 84 3.61 5.57 3.02
CA LYS A 84 4.72 6.19 3.74
C LYS A 84 4.29 7.32 4.68
N LYS A 85 3.09 7.88 4.48
CA LYS A 85 2.50 8.96 5.29
C LYS A 85 1.95 8.50 6.64
N ALA A 86 1.85 7.20 6.89
CA ALA A 86 1.28 6.67 8.12
C ALA A 86 2.21 6.84 9.33
N ARG A 87 1.65 7.09 10.49
CA ARG A 87 2.38 7.10 11.77
C ARG A 87 2.71 5.70 12.25
N ARG A 88 1.73 4.79 12.19
CA ARG A 88 1.86 3.40 12.62
C ARG A 88 2.68 2.60 11.62
N THR A 89 3.58 1.77 12.13
CA THR A 89 4.32 0.83 11.28
C THR A 89 3.54 -0.46 11.10
N TYR A 90 3.74 -1.15 9.98
CA TYR A 90 3.15 -2.46 9.70
C TYR A 90 3.43 -3.49 10.80
N ALA A 91 4.57 -3.39 11.49
CA ALA A 91 4.94 -4.29 12.59
C ALA A 91 4.15 -4.04 13.89
N GLN A 92 3.46 -2.91 14.01
CA GLN A 92 2.59 -2.57 15.13
C GLN A 92 1.14 -2.99 14.90
N SER A 93 0.84 -3.46 13.71
CA SER A 93 -0.50 -3.88 13.31
C SER A 93 -0.75 -5.34 13.63
N THR A 94 -2.02 -5.68 13.79
CA THR A 94 -2.47 -7.07 13.97
C THR A 94 -3.21 -7.51 12.73
N TYR A 95 -2.68 -8.52 12.06
CA TYR A 95 -3.25 -9.08 10.84
C TYR A 95 -4.04 -10.35 11.14
N ARG A 96 -5.14 -10.54 10.41
CA ARG A 96 -6.03 -11.68 10.53
C ARG A 96 -6.30 -12.28 9.15
N ASP A 97 -6.66 -13.54 9.14
CA ASP A 97 -7.10 -14.20 7.91
C ASP A 97 -8.30 -13.47 7.30
N GLY A 98 -8.25 -13.19 6.01
CA GLY A 98 -9.26 -12.43 5.30
C GLY A 98 -8.99 -10.93 5.18
N ASP A 99 -7.91 -10.41 5.79
CA ASP A 99 -7.55 -9.01 5.69
C ASP A 99 -7.07 -8.63 4.28
N TYR A 100 -7.22 -7.35 3.95
CA TYR A 100 -6.88 -6.73 2.69
C TYR A 100 -5.68 -5.80 2.87
N LEU A 101 -4.56 -6.15 2.25
CA LEU A 101 -3.32 -5.36 2.26
C LEU A 101 -3.31 -4.47 1.00
N VAL A 102 -3.58 -3.18 1.18
CA VAL A 102 -3.81 -2.23 0.09
C VAL A 102 -2.54 -1.44 -0.20
N PHE A 103 -2.08 -1.48 -1.44
CA PHE A 103 -0.93 -0.73 -1.93
C PHE A 103 -1.36 0.20 -3.06
N GLY A 104 -0.80 1.40 -3.10
CA GLY A 104 -1.06 2.38 -4.14
C GLY A 104 -0.20 2.21 -5.39
N SER A 105 -0.40 3.08 -6.37
CA SER A 105 0.42 3.14 -7.58
C SER A 105 1.87 3.50 -7.25
N GLU A 106 2.78 3.14 -8.15
CA GLU A 106 4.22 3.36 -7.97
C GLU A 106 4.57 4.86 -7.95
N SER A 107 3.87 5.68 -8.71
CA SER A 107 4.16 7.12 -8.82
C SER A 107 3.47 7.98 -7.76
N SER A 108 2.21 7.71 -7.44
CA SER A 108 1.37 8.58 -6.61
C SER A 108 0.87 7.94 -5.31
N GLY A 109 1.07 6.63 -5.14
CA GLY A 109 0.59 5.91 -3.96
C GLY A 109 -0.95 5.78 -3.92
N ILE A 110 -1.50 5.70 -2.71
CA ILE A 110 -2.95 5.70 -2.47
C ILE A 110 -3.43 7.16 -2.41
N PRO A 111 -4.53 7.52 -3.10
CA PRO A 111 -5.07 8.89 -3.07
C PRO A 111 -5.37 9.40 -1.66
N GLU A 112 -5.01 10.65 -1.39
CA GLU A 112 -5.21 11.26 -0.07
C GLU A 112 -6.64 11.19 0.47
N PRO A 113 -7.70 11.40 -0.33
CA PRO A 113 -9.06 11.25 0.18
C PRO A 113 -9.38 9.84 0.70
N LEU A 114 -8.79 8.79 0.11
CA LEU A 114 -8.96 7.41 0.58
C LEU A 114 -8.20 7.19 1.89
N LEU A 115 -6.99 7.73 2.00
CA LEU A 115 -6.22 7.68 3.24
C LEU A 115 -6.92 8.44 4.37
N ALA A 116 -7.48 9.62 4.09
CA ALA A 116 -8.23 10.41 5.06
C ALA A 116 -9.47 9.68 5.58
N ALA A 117 -10.21 9.02 4.68
CA ALA A 117 -11.39 8.24 5.04
C ALA A 117 -11.08 7.02 5.92
N ALA A 118 -9.82 6.55 5.92
CA ALA A 118 -9.38 5.35 6.63
C ALA A 118 -8.06 5.57 7.40
N SER A 119 -7.85 6.75 7.98
CA SER A 119 -6.57 7.15 8.60
C SER A 119 -6.09 6.15 9.66
N GLU A 120 -7.00 5.61 10.47
CA GLU A 120 -6.73 4.58 11.48
C GLU A 120 -6.27 3.23 10.89
N ARG A 121 -6.41 3.05 9.58
CA ARG A 121 -6.03 1.84 8.83
C ARG A 121 -4.72 2.02 8.07
N CYS A 122 -4.13 3.22 8.15
CA CYS A 122 -2.88 3.53 7.47
C CYS A 122 -1.67 2.97 8.23
N GLU A 123 -0.75 2.36 7.48
CA GLU A 123 0.45 1.73 7.99
C GLU A 123 1.63 2.01 7.07
N ARG A 124 2.84 2.02 7.61
CA ARG A 124 4.06 2.23 6.82
C ARG A 124 5.11 1.16 7.04
N ILE A 125 5.95 0.96 6.04
CA ILE A 125 7.20 0.23 6.18
C ILE A 125 8.27 1.23 6.61
N PRO A 126 8.97 1.04 7.75
CA PRO A 126 10.05 1.93 8.16
C PRO A 126 11.16 1.97 7.10
N MET A 127 11.62 3.18 6.80
CA MET A 127 12.75 3.43 5.90
C MET A 127 13.71 4.41 6.59
N LEU A 128 14.97 4.43 6.16
CA LEU A 128 15.92 5.44 6.61
C LEU A 128 15.44 6.82 6.13
N ARG A 129 15.56 7.81 7.01
CA ARG A 129 15.32 9.20 6.64
C ARG A 129 16.53 9.72 5.88
N ASP A 130 16.30 10.47 4.83
CA ASP A 130 17.34 11.30 4.23
C ASP A 130 17.47 12.64 5.00
N CYS A 131 18.52 13.42 4.71
CA CYS A 131 18.77 14.66 5.45
C CYS A 131 17.66 15.71 5.25
N ASP A 132 17.16 15.84 4.03
CA ASP A 132 16.10 16.81 3.71
C ASP A 132 14.77 16.43 4.34
N SER A 133 14.55 15.14 4.54
CA SER A 133 13.42 14.59 5.28
C SER A 133 13.40 14.97 6.74
N LEU A 134 14.59 15.07 7.36
CA LEU A 134 14.73 15.52 8.76
C LEU A 134 14.42 17.01 8.87
N ASP A 135 14.98 17.82 7.96
CA ASP A 135 14.76 19.27 7.92
C ASP A 135 13.27 19.60 7.71
N ASN A 136 12.59 18.86 6.83
CA ASN A 136 11.15 19.00 6.59
C ASN A 136 10.31 18.59 7.79
N ALA A 137 10.68 17.51 8.51
CA ALA A 137 9.97 17.07 9.69
C ALA A 137 10.05 18.12 10.82
N GLU A 138 11.25 18.67 11.06
CA GLU A 138 11.47 19.72 12.05
C GLU A 138 10.73 21.02 11.69
N ALA A 139 10.76 21.42 10.41
CA ALA A 139 10.02 22.58 9.93
C ALA A 139 8.51 22.41 10.05
N TRP A 140 8.01 21.19 9.85
CA TRP A 140 6.60 20.85 9.99
C TRP A 140 6.16 20.86 11.46
N GLU A 141 6.92 20.25 12.36
CA GLU A 141 6.63 20.27 13.80
C GLU A 141 6.57 21.72 14.33
N ALA A 142 7.54 22.56 13.92
CA ALA A 142 7.53 23.97 14.27
C ALA A 142 6.32 24.74 13.71
N HIS A 143 5.85 24.38 12.52
CA HIS A 143 4.66 24.96 11.90
C HIS A 143 3.38 24.54 12.63
N GLU A 144 3.22 23.26 12.99
CA GLU A 144 2.08 22.74 13.75
C GLU A 144 1.99 23.39 15.14
N GLU A 145 3.11 23.50 15.86
CA GLU A 145 3.17 24.21 17.13
C GLU A 145 2.71 25.68 17.00
N SER A 146 3.07 26.35 15.88
CA SER A 146 2.66 27.74 15.61
C SER A 146 1.17 27.90 15.34
N LEU A 147 0.50 26.87 14.82
CA LEU A 147 -0.92 26.90 14.47
C LEU A 147 -1.85 26.45 15.60
N GLY A 148 -1.31 25.89 16.68
CA GLY A 148 -2.10 25.42 17.83
C GLY A 148 -3.06 24.27 17.50
N HIS A 149 -2.78 23.50 16.47
CA HIS A 149 -3.61 22.36 16.06
C HIS A 149 -3.45 21.20 17.04
N THR A 150 -4.58 20.75 17.57
CA THR A 150 -4.67 19.48 18.28
C THR A 150 -4.58 18.33 17.28
N GLU A 151 -4.02 17.20 17.70
CA GLU A 151 -3.65 16.02 16.91
C GLU A 151 -4.78 15.35 16.07
N ASP A 152 -6.00 15.87 16.11
CA ASP A 152 -7.21 15.21 15.61
C ASP A 152 -7.67 15.60 14.19
N SER A 153 -6.97 16.47 13.46
CA SER A 153 -7.40 16.74 12.09
C SER A 153 -6.85 15.68 11.13
N HIS A 154 -7.76 15.00 10.41
CA HIS A 154 -7.39 14.05 9.35
C HIS A 154 -6.43 14.65 8.32
N GLU A 155 -6.54 15.95 8.03
CA GLU A 155 -5.61 16.65 7.14
C GLU A 155 -4.20 16.74 7.69
N ALA A 156 -4.01 16.97 9.00
CA ALA A 156 -2.69 17.00 9.63
C ALA A 156 -2.03 15.61 9.57
N ILE A 157 -2.80 14.54 9.79
CA ILE A 157 -2.31 13.16 9.69
C ILE A 157 -1.80 12.83 8.28
N LEU A 158 -2.50 13.29 7.25
CA LEU A 158 -2.13 13.05 5.86
C LEU A 158 -0.92 13.89 5.39
N ARG A 159 -0.77 15.10 5.94
CA ARG A 159 0.37 15.98 5.64
C ARG A 159 1.63 15.58 6.35
N GLN A 160 1.54 14.87 7.48
CA GLN A 160 2.69 14.33 8.17
C GLN A 160 3.25 13.11 7.43
N ASP A 161 4.15 13.33 6.52
CA ASP A 161 5.07 12.29 6.11
C ASP A 161 6.08 12.05 7.24
N ILE A 162 5.76 11.12 8.14
CA ILE A 162 6.61 10.76 9.29
C ILE A 162 7.99 10.25 8.85
N CYS A 163 8.14 9.86 7.58
CA CYS A 163 9.43 9.56 6.99
C CYS A 163 10.11 10.81 6.43
N GLY A 164 9.44 11.97 6.49
CA GLY A 164 9.93 13.22 5.95
C GLY A 164 10.11 13.24 4.43
N ASN A 165 9.53 12.26 3.74
CA ASN A 165 9.65 12.16 2.30
C ASN A 165 8.59 13.03 1.63
N PHE A 166 8.72 14.35 1.70
CA PHE A 166 8.05 15.20 0.71
C PHE A 166 8.68 14.88 -0.64
N ILE A 167 7.87 14.41 -1.57
CA ILE A 167 8.31 14.23 -2.94
C ILE A 167 8.43 15.65 -3.52
N ASP A 168 9.66 16.16 -3.56
CA ASP A 168 9.99 17.20 -4.49
C ASP A 168 9.96 16.54 -5.87
N PRO A 169 9.10 16.97 -6.82
CA PRO A 169 9.05 16.39 -8.15
C PRO A 169 10.38 16.51 -8.90
N ASP A 170 11.25 17.39 -8.48
CA ASP A 170 12.61 17.57 -9.04
C ASP A 170 13.66 16.71 -8.32
N ASP A 171 13.30 15.99 -7.25
CA ASP A 171 14.20 15.12 -6.50
C ASP A 171 14.08 13.66 -6.96
N TYR A 172 15.05 13.22 -7.74
CA TYR A 172 15.17 11.85 -8.25
C TYR A 172 15.66 10.81 -7.22
N ARG A 173 15.77 11.18 -5.95
CA ARG A 173 16.18 10.21 -4.90
C ARG A 173 15.10 9.18 -4.65
N ILE A 174 15.52 7.96 -4.37
CA ILE A 174 14.61 6.85 -4.07
C ILE A 174 13.94 7.10 -2.72
N SER A 175 12.70 7.53 -2.74
CA SER A 175 11.91 7.87 -1.54
C SER A 175 10.96 6.75 -1.08
N ALA A 176 10.94 5.61 -1.78
CA ALA A 176 10.06 4.49 -1.47
C ALA A 176 10.69 3.15 -1.89
N LEU A 177 10.28 2.08 -1.21
CA LEU A 177 10.60 0.72 -1.63
C LEU A 177 9.82 0.37 -2.90
N ASN A 178 10.42 -0.50 -3.72
CA ASN A 178 9.70 -1.08 -4.86
C ASN A 178 8.41 -1.76 -4.40
N LEU A 179 7.32 -1.59 -5.17
CA LEU A 179 5.98 -2.07 -4.83
C LEU A 179 5.95 -3.58 -4.55
N SER A 180 6.63 -4.39 -5.37
CA SER A 180 6.65 -5.85 -5.17
C SER A 180 7.42 -6.27 -3.91
N ASN A 181 8.49 -5.54 -3.55
CA ASN A 181 9.22 -5.75 -2.31
C ASN A 181 8.36 -5.36 -1.10
N SER A 182 7.69 -4.20 -1.15
CA SER A 182 6.78 -3.73 -0.11
C SER A 182 5.67 -4.75 0.16
N THR A 183 5.06 -5.26 -0.90
CA THR A 183 4.01 -6.28 -0.80
C THR A 183 4.53 -7.56 -0.14
N ALA A 184 5.70 -8.04 -0.54
CA ALA A 184 6.29 -9.24 0.05
C ALA A 184 6.60 -9.07 1.54
N ILE A 185 7.17 -7.92 1.95
CA ILE A 185 7.50 -7.63 3.36
C ILE A 185 6.24 -7.69 4.23
N VAL A 186 5.18 -6.97 3.84
CA VAL A 186 3.96 -6.88 4.65
C VAL A 186 3.19 -8.19 4.65
N LEU A 187 3.06 -8.85 3.50
CA LEU A 187 2.39 -10.15 3.41
C LEU A 187 3.07 -11.21 4.28
N TYR A 188 4.41 -11.29 4.26
CA TYR A 188 5.12 -12.27 5.08
C TYR A 188 5.05 -11.95 6.58
N GLU A 189 4.94 -10.69 6.98
CA GLU A 189 4.63 -10.35 8.37
C GLU A 189 3.21 -10.79 8.75
N ALA A 190 2.23 -10.54 7.90
CA ALA A 190 0.85 -10.99 8.13
C ALA A 190 0.76 -12.52 8.22
N LEU A 191 1.45 -13.25 7.34
CA LEU A 191 1.56 -14.71 7.38
C LEU A 191 2.27 -15.20 8.66
N ARG A 192 3.34 -14.51 9.09
CA ARG A 192 4.03 -14.84 10.33
C ARG A 192 3.10 -14.72 11.55
N GLN A 193 2.29 -13.67 11.61
CA GLN A 193 1.33 -13.47 12.70
C GLN A 193 0.24 -14.54 12.73
N THR A 194 -0.15 -15.07 11.58
CA THR A 194 -1.17 -16.12 11.46
C THR A 194 -0.60 -17.54 11.44
N GLY A 195 0.71 -17.70 11.61
CA GLY A 195 1.36 -19.01 11.72
C GLY A 195 1.55 -19.75 10.40
N PHE A 196 1.65 -19.03 9.26
CA PHE A 196 1.87 -19.56 7.91
C PHE A 196 0.87 -20.68 7.55
N PRO A 197 -0.44 -20.41 7.53
CA PRO A 197 -1.43 -21.45 7.28
C PRO A 197 -1.24 -22.09 5.91
N GLY A 198 -1.09 -23.41 5.89
CA GLY A 198 -0.93 -24.19 4.65
C GLY A 198 0.50 -24.25 4.08
N MET A 199 1.48 -23.72 4.78
CA MET A 199 2.90 -23.79 4.39
C MET A 199 3.71 -24.77 5.25
#